data_27ab2ddd5164f0a2a4bc7db787cd3386
#
_entry.id   27ab2ddd5164f0a2a4bc7db787cd3386
#
_cell.length_a   1.000
_cell.length_b   1.000
_cell.length_c   1.000
_cell.angle_alpha   90.00
_cell.angle_beta   90.00
_cell.angle_gamma   90.00
#
_symmetry.space_group_name_H-M   'P 1'
#
loop_
_entity.id
_entity.type
_entity.pdbx_description
1 polymer ?
#
loop_
_entity_poly.entity_id
_entity_poly.type
_entity_poly.pdbx_seq_one_letter_code
_entity_poly.pdbx_strand_id
1 'polypeptide(L)' 'NCAKVWDQCGGATYYGPTCCESNSRCIVHNEYYSQC' A
#
# COMPACT_ATOMS: atom_id res chain seq x y z
N ASN A 1 10.76 -6.10 -2.91
CA ASN A 1 9.40 -6.46 -3.36
C ASN A 1 8.35 -5.57 -2.70
N CYS A 2 8.25 -4.36 -3.22
CA CYS A 2 7.27 -3.40 -2.74
C CYS A 2 6.01 -3.46 -3.59
N ALA A 3 4.92 -2.87 -3.08
CA ALA A 3 3.68 -2.78 -3.83
C ALA A 3 3.88 -1.87 -5.03
N LYS A 4 3.24 -2.24 -6.13
CA LYS A 4 3.33 -1.43 -7.34
C LYS A 4 2.49 -0.17 -7.20
N VAL A 5 2.76 0.79 -8.07
CA VAL A 5 1.97 2.01 -8.12
C VAL A 5 0.49 1.63 -8.29
N TRP A 6 -0.36 2.25 -7.49
CA TRP A 6 -1.81 2.04 -7.46
C TRP A 6 -2.25 0.75 -6.79
N ASP A 7 -1.31 -0.11 -6.37
CA ASP A 7 -1.67 -1.32 -5.64
C ASP A 7 -1.83 -1.04 -4.16
N GLN A 8 -2.53 -1.94 -3.49
CA GLN A 8 -2.72 -1.83 -2.06
C GLN A 8 -1.40 -1.99 -1.33
N CYS A 9 -1.17 -1.15 -0.34
CA CYS A 9 0.06 -1.20 0.44
C CYS A 9 -0.20 -1.36 1.94
N GLY A 10 -1.45 -1.51 2.34
CA GLY A 10 -1.71 -1.69 3.75
C GLY A 10 -3.18 -1.79 4.06
N GLY A 11 -3.48 -2.06 5.31
CA GLY A 11 -4.83 -2.20 5.79
C GLY A 11 -4.86 -3.08 7.01
N ALA A 12 -5.95 -3.04 7.78
CA ALA A 12 -6.04 -3.74 9.06
C ALA A 12 -5.87 -5.25 8.90
N THR A 13 -6.37 -5.81 7.79
CA THR A 13 -6.26 -7.25 7.54
C THR A 13 -5.35 -7.57 6.38
N TYR A 14 -4.58 -6.60 5.93
CA TYR A 14 -3.72 -6.79 4.78
C TYR A 14 -2.39 -7.40 5.19
N TYR A 15 -2.00 -8.45 4.52
CA TYR A 15 -0.69 -9.06 4.71
C TYR A 15 0.03 -9.06 3.37
N GLY A 16 1.00 -8.18 3.23
CA GLY A 16 1.77 -8.06 2.01
C GLY A 16 2.75 -6.91 2.14
N PRO A 17 3.36 -6.50 1.04
CA PRO A 17 4.33 -5.41 1.10
C PRO A 17 3.67 -4.11 1.50
N THR A 18 4.30 -3.40 2.42
CA THR A 18 3.81 -2.12 2.90
C THR A 18 4.61 -0.96 2.33
N CYS A 19 5.60 -1.24 1.52
CA CYS A 19 6.35 -0.20 0.82
C CYS A 19 5.83 -0.07 -0.60
N CYS A 20 6.16 1.02 -1.27
CA CYS A 20 5.72 1.29 -2.63
C CYS A 20 6.92 1.42 -3.56
N GLU A 21 6.75 1.01 -4.81
CA GLU A 21 7.78 1.13 -5.83
C GLU A 21 7.77 2.52 -6.47
N SER A 22 8.83 2.82 -7.19
CA SER A 22 8.88 3.98 -8.10
C SER A 22 8.51 5.30 -7.44
N ASN A 23 9.04 5.53 -6.26
CA ASN A 23 8.82 6.79 -5.53
C ASN A 23 7.37 7.04 -5.16
N SER A 24 6.56 6.00 -5.17
CA SER A 24 5.16 6.12 -4.74
C SER A 24 5.07 6.19 -3.23
N ARG A 25 3.96 6.67 -2.76
CA ARG A 25 3.68 6.76 -1.34
C ARG A 25 2.50 5.90 -0.97
N CYS A 26 2.58 5.28 0.21
CA CYS A 26 1.45 4.56 0.75
C CYS A 26 0.50 5.55 1.40
N ILE A 27 -0.65 5.76 0.78
CA ILE A 27 -1.66 6.71 1.24
C ILE A 27 -2.81 5.92 1.86
N VAL A 28 -3.15 6.24 3.08
CA VAL A 28 -4.26 5.58 3.76
C VAL A 28 -5.57 6.18 3.28
N HIS A 29 -6.41 5.36 2.67
CA HIS A 29 -7.74 5.76 2.24
C HIS A 29 -8.78 5.48 3.32
N ASN A 30 -8.68 4.32 3.95
CA ASN A 30 -9.47 4.00 5.12
C ASN A 30 -8.71 2.98 5.94
N GLU A 31 -9.31 2.52 7.06
CA GLU A 31 -8.57 1.65 7.97
C GLU A 31 -8.27 0.26 7.39
N TYR A 32 -8.92 -0.10 6.32
CA TYR A 32 -8.71 -1.41 5.69
C TYR A 32 -8.02 -1.31 4.34
N TYR A 33 -7.74 -0.12 3.87
CA TYR A 33 -7.16 0.03 2.55
C TYR A 33 -6.22 1.22 2.48
N SER A 34 -5.01 0.93 2.06
CA SER A 34 -4.02 1.95 1.76
C SER A 34 -3.50 1.67 0.37
N GLN A 35 -3.22 2.70 -0.38
CA GLN A 35 -2.85 2.55 -1.79
C GLN A 35 -1.58 3.33 -2.11
N CYS A 36 -0.74 2.76 -2.94
CA CYS A 36 0.44 3.46 -3.46
C CYS A 36 0.10 4.53 -4.52
#